data_5cfba7ca5c2467b88429a36b7f3db76c
#
_entry.id   5cfba7ca5c2467b88429a36b7f3db76c
#
_cell.length_a   1.000
_cell.length_b   1.000
_cell.length_c   1.000
_cell.angle_alpha   90.00
_cell.angle_beta   90.00
_cell.angle_gamma   90.00
#
_symmetry.space_group_name_H-M   'P 1'
#
loop_
_entity.id
_entity.type
_entity.pdbx_description
1 polymer ?
#
loop_
_entity_poly.entity_id
_entity_poly.type
_entity_poly.pdbx_seq_one_letter_code
_entity_poly.pdbx_strand_id
1 'polypeptide(L)'
;MPELIVTNFNRNFTGVSATAAAVLRQQMDQFDLRVVGYPLPGGPDPIFYREAIKLSRTPPPGRPFTIWHVRRNPEMRVAIWARDVLRLPIRIVFTSAAIRRHSAYPRWLISRMDAVIATTELAAGFVPHVRAVVPHGVETSRFSPAPDRAAAWATTGYPGKHGIATIGRIRPEKGTDRFVDAMIEVLPKHADATALVIGRAAKPDETFLNDLRDKIAKADLTDRFVFPGEIASTELPEMMRALSLVV
;
A
#
# COMPACT_ATOMS: atom_id res chain seq x y z
N MET A 1 17.81 12.76 19.48
CA MET A 1 18.14 11.53 18.73
C MET A 1 16.86 10.77 18.50
N PRO A 2 16.54 10.34 17.27
CA PRO A 2 15.23 9.76 16.97
C PRO A 2 15.02 8.44 17.70
N GLU A 3 13.79 8.23 18.16
CA GLU A 3 13.35 6.97 18.77
C GLU A 3 13.05 5.93 17.70
N LEU A 4 12.58 6.40 16.53
CA LEU A 4 12.11 5.55 15.43
C LEU A 4 12.66 6.02 14.08
N ILE A 5 13.21 5.09 13.32
CA ILE A 5 13.57 5.26 11.92
C ILE A 5 12.60 4.39 11.07
N VAL A 6 11.80 5.03 10.23
CA VAL A 6 10.92 4.34 9.28
C VAL A 6 11.59 4.32 7.91
N THR A 7 11.79 3.13 7.33
CA THR A 7 12.47 3.00 6.04
C THR A 7 11.47 2.86 4.87
N ASN A 8 11.76 3.50 3.74
CA ASN A 8 11.06 3.32 2.47
C ASN A 8 12.04 3.41 1.29
N PHE A 9 12.62 2.28 0.90
CA PHE A 9 13.62 2.21 -0.19
C PHE A 9 12.99 1.87 -1.56
N ASN A 10 11.68 2.01 -1.69
CA ASN A 10 11.00 1.82 -2.97
C ASN A 10 10.55 3.18 -3.53
N ARG A 11 11.05 3.52 -4.72
CA ARG A 11 10.65 4.73 -5.44
C ARG A 11 9.15 4.72 -5.80
N ASN A 12 8.63 3.53 -6.16
CA ASN A 12 7.22 3.40 -6.53
C ASN A 12 6.35 3.33 -5.28
N PHE A 13 5.27 4.11 -5.26
CA PHE A 13 4.27 4.02 -4.22
C PHE A 13 3.45 2.73 -4.41
N THR A 14 3.41 1.89 -3.39
CA THR A 14 2.75 0.57 -3.42
C THR A 14 1.89 0.40 -2.18
N GLY A 15 1.08 -0.68 -2.11
CA GLY A 15 0.31 -1.00 -0.90
C GLY A 15 1.16 -1.05 0.37
N VAL A 16 2.41 -1.54 0.29
CA VAL A 16 3.36 -1.50 1.43
C VAL A 16 3.72 -0.06 1.80
N SER A 17 3.91 0.82 0.81
CA SER A 17 4.18 2.25 1.06
C SER A 17 2.94 2.95 1.63
N ALA A 18 1.74 2.61 1.16
CA ALA A 18 0.48 3.16 1.67
C ALA A 18 0.27 2.80 3.15
N THR A 19 0.48 1.53 3.50
CA THR A 19 0.44 1.08 4.90
C THR A 19 1.51 1.75 5.75
N ALA A 20 2.74 1.88 5.22
CA ALA A 20 3.82 2.56 5.94
C ALA A 20 3.46 4.02 6.22
N ALA A 21 2.91 4.74 5.23
CA ALA A 21 2.47 6.13 5.38
C ALA A 21 1.32 6.27 6.40
N ALA A 22 0.34 5.35 6.38
CA ALA A 22 -0.78 5.39 7.32
C ALA A 22 -0.30 5.20 8.78
N VAL A 23 0.56 4.20 9.02
CA VAL A 23 1.14 3.96 10.35
C VAL A 23 2.04 5.13 10.78
N LEU A 24 2.85 5.65 9.86
CA LEU A 24 3.75 6.78 10.12
C LEU A 24 2.99 7.99 10.66
N ARG A 25 1.86 8.38 10.03
CA ARG A 25 1.05 9.52 10.46
C ARG A 25 0.55 9.39 11.91
N GLN A 26 0.20 8.17 12.32
CA GLN A 26 -0.21 7.91 13.71
C GLN A 26 0.95 7.92 14.70
N GLN A 27 2.16 7.66 14.22
CA GLN A 27 3.36 7.60 15.06
C GLN A 27 4.04 8.97 15.23
N MET A 28 3.80 9.91 14.32
CA MET A 28 4.44 11.24 14.35
C MET A 28 4.14 12.04 15.63
N ASP A 29 2.95 11.88 16.17
CA ASP A 29 2.52 12.57 17.38
C ASP A 29 3.01 11.88 18.68
N GLN A 30 3.57 10.67 18.55
CA GLN A 30 3.94 9.82 19.70
C GLN A 30 5.45 9.63 19.84
N PHE A 31 6.20 9.73 18.74
CA PHE A 31 7.62 9.42 18.71
C PHE A 31 8.42 10.48 17.94
N ASP A 32 9.62 10.79 18.41
CA ASP A 32 10.62 11.48 17.57
C ASP A 32 11.08 10.50 16.49
N LEU A 33 10.55 10.68 15.27
CA LEU A 33 10.83 9.78 14.17
C LEU A 33 11.45 10.47 12.93
N ARG A 34 12.13 9.66 12.11
CA ARG A 34 12.64 10.08 10.80
C ARG A 34 12.27 9.06 9.73
N VAL A 35 12.04 9.54 8.52
CA VAL A 35 11.85 8.70 7.33
C VAL A 35 13.18 8.60 6.59
N VAL A 36 13.54 7.41 6.14
CA VAL A 36 14.78 7.17 5.38
C VAL A 36 14.47 6.59 4.01
N GLY A 37 14.98 7.23 2.96
CA GLY A 37 14.83 6.80 1.57
C GLY A 37 13.87 7.67 0.77
N TYR A 38 12.81 7.11 0.22
CA TYR A 38 11.83 7.86 -0.56
C TYR A 38 10.70 8.41 0.32
N PRO A 39 10.10 9.55 -0.04
CA PRO A 39 9.05 10.18 0.76
C PRO A 39 7.82 9.27 0.93
N LEU A 40 7.16 9.44 2.06
CA LEU A 40 5.86 8.84 2.36
C LEU A 40 4.82 9.96 2.52
N PRO A 41 3.68 9.91 1.84
CA PRO A 41 2.64 10.95 1.91
C PRO A 41 2.19 11.25 3.34
N GLY A 42 2.23 12.53 3.70
CA GLY A 42 1.88 13.01 5.04
C GLY A 42 2.96 12.76 6.10
N GLY A 43 4.14 12.31 5.71
CA GLY A 43 5.29 12.17 6.58
C GLY A 43 6.27 13.33 6.48
N PRO A 44 7.28 13.39 7.37
CA PRO A 44 8.37 14.36 7.28
C PRO A 44 9.25 14.09 6.05
N ASP A 45 10.00 15.11 5.65
CA ASP A 45 10.98 14.97 4.58
C ASP A 45 11.97 13.85 4.89
N PRO A 46 12.24 12.97 3.91
CA PRO A 46 13.12 11.84 4.14
C PRO A 46 14.58 12.29 4.24
N ILE A 47 15.32 11.66 5.14
CA ILE A 47 16.77 11.82 5.27
C ILE A 47 17.51 10.72 4.50
N PHE A 48 18.77 10.95 4.17
CA PHE A 48 19.63 9.93 3.59
C PHE A 48 20.03 8.87 4.63
N TYR A 49 20.28 7.65 4.17
CA TYR A 49 20.69 6.55 5.05
C TYR A 49 21.98 6.85 5.85
N ARG A 50 22.91 7.64 5.28
CA ARG A 50 24.15 8.07 5.99
C ARG A 50 23.83 8.94 7.20
N GLU A 51 22.84 9.80 7.08
CA GLU A 51 22.36 10.64 8.17
C GLU A 51 21.67 9.79 9.24
N ALA A 52 20.81 8.86 8.82
CA ALA A 52 20.17 7.91 9.75
C ALA A 52 21.20 7.11 10.56
N ILE A 53 22.29 6.65 9.93
CA ILE A 53 23.41 5.98 10.58
C ILE A 53 24.06 6.92 11.61
N LYS A 54 24.34 8.17 11.24
CA LYS A 54 24.92 9.16 12.15
C LYS A 54 24.02 9.40 13.37
N LEU A 55 22.73 9.60 13.16
CA LEU A 55 21.74 9.81 14.22
C LEU A 55 21.57 8.59 15.13
N SER A 56 21.74 7.37 14.59
CA SER A 56 21.61 6.11 15.34
C SER A 56 22.87 5.71 16.13
N ARG A 57 23.96 6.49 16.09
CA ARG A 57 25.18 6.21 16.88
C ARG A 57 24.97 6.38 18.37
N THR A 58 24.09 7.31 18.74
CA THR A 58 23.72 7.58 20.13
C THR A 58 22.25 7.26 20.32
N PRO A 59 21.88 6.40 21.27
CA PRO A 59 20.48 6.12 21.58
C PRO A 59 19.72 7.39 21.99
N PRO A 60 18.40 7.42 21.83
CA PRO A 60 17.58 8.52 22.33
C PRO A 60 17.57 8.54 23.86
N PRO A 61 17.34 9.71 24.48
CA PRO A 61 17.29 9.82 25.93
C PRO A 61 16.32 8.83 26.57
N GLY A 62 16.76 8.16 27.63
CA GLY A 62 15.95 7.20 28.39
C GLY A 62 15.70 5.86 27.68
N ARG A 63 16.33 5.61 26.53
CA ARG A 63 16.20 4.33 25.78
C ARG A 63 17.58 3.78 25.42
N PRO A 64 17.76 2.44 25.42
CA PRO A 64 19.07 1.84 25.12
C PRO A 64 19.33 1.68 23.61
N PHE A 65 18.36 1.97 22.72
CA PHE A 65 18.47 1.80 21.27
C PHE A 65 17.46 2.66 20.50
N THR A 66 17.75 2.89 19.22
CA THR A 66 16.77 3.40 18.23
C THR A 66 16.10 2.22 17.52
N ILE A 67 14.81 2.29 17.27
CA ILE A 67 14.08 1.29 16.47
C ILE A 67 14.19 1.62 14.99
N TRP A 68 14.61 0.63 14.19
CA TRP A 68 14.51 0.69 12.72
C TRP A 68 13.37 -0.18 12.24
N HIS A 69 12.32 0.43 11.70
CA HIS A 69 11.15 -0.27 11.20
C HIS A 69 11.25 -0.47 9.69
N VAL A 70 11.43 -1.72 9.29
CA VAL A 70 11.69 -2.16 7.91
C VAL A 70 10.53 -3.00 7.37
N ARG A 71 10.34 -3.00 6.04
CA ARG A 71 9.24 -3.73 5.38
C ARG A 71 9.67 -4.51 4.12
N ARG A 72 10.91 -4.32 3.67
CA ARG A 72 11.41 -4.92 2.42
C ARG A 72 12.84 -5.45 2.58
N ASN A 73 13.21 -6.39 1.70
CA ASN A 73 14.55 -6.99 1.73
C ASN A 73 15.70 -5.96 1.68
N PRO A 74 15.70 -4.94 0.81
CA PRO A 74 16.77 -3.94 0.81
C PRO A 74 16.88 -3.18 2.14
N GLU A 75 15.74 -2.88 2.76
CA GLU A 75 15.66 -2.19 4.04
C GLU A 75 16.22 -3.07 5.17
N MET A 76 15.83 -4.36 5.21
CA MET A 76 16.39 -5.34 6.16
C MET A 76 17.90 -5.46 6.04
N ARG A 77 18.43 -5.53 4.80
CA ARG A 77 19.89 -5.63 4.56
C ARG A 77 20.65 -4.45 5.15
N VAL A 78 20.18 -3.24 4.88
CA VAL A 78 20.83 -2.02 5.38
C VAL A 78 20.76 -1.95 6.91
N ALA A 79 19.61 -2.30 7.50
CA ALA A 79 19.44 -2.30 8.94
C ALA A 79 20.32 -3.37 9.63
N ILE A 80 20.39 -4.59 9.08
CA ILE A 80 21.28 -5.64 9.57
C ILE A 80 22.75 -5.19 9.51
N TRP A 81 23.18 -4.62 8.39
CA TRP A 81 24.53 -4.11 8.24
C TRP A 81 24.83 -3.00 9.26
N ALA A 82 23.88 -2.06 9.47
CA ALA A 82 24.03 -1.00 10.46
C ALA A 82 24.17 -1.55 11.89
N ARG A 83 23.38 -2.56 12.27
CA ARG A 83 23.43 -3.18 13.59
C ARG A 83 24.66 -4.08 13.78
N ASP A 84 24.89 -5.00 12.84
CA ASP A 84 25.82 -6.11 13.05
C ASP A 84 27.28 -5.74 12.64
N VAL A 85 27.46 -4.89 11.60
CA VAL A 85 28.78 -4.47 11.12
C VAL A 85 29.21 -3.13 11.74
N LEU A 86 28.32 -2.10 11.68
CA LEU A 86 28.64 -0.81 12.30
C LEU A 86 28.41 -0.79 13.83
N ARG A 87 27.84 -1.87 14.37
CA ARG A 87 27.54 -2.05 15.80
C ARG A 87 26.74 -0.90 16.41
N LEU A 88 25.79 -0.36 15.62
CA LEU A 88 24.92 0.69 16.11
C LEU A 88 23.94 0.14 17.17
N PRO A 89 23.62 0.94 18.20
CA PRO A 89 22.63 0.58 19.21
C PRO A 89 21.20 0.71 18.63
N ILE A 90 20.84 -0.21 17.76
CA ILE A 90 19.53 -0.26 17.11
C ILE A 90 18.85 -1.62 17.29
N ARG A 91 17.51 -1.63 17.22
CA ARG A 91 16.67 -2.81 17.12
C ARG A 91 15.87 -2.76 15.82
N ILE A 92 15.79 -3.89 15.15
CA ILE A 92 15.15 -3.97 13.83
C ILE A 92 13.80 -4.64 13.99
N VAL A 93 12.74 -3.90 13.65
CA VAL A 93 11.37 -4.39 13.61
C VAL A 93 10.94 -4.57 12.15
N PHE A 94 10.44 -5.74 11.80
CA PHE A 94 9.95 -6.04 10.46
C PHE A 94 8.43 -6.23 10.47
N THR A 95 7.70 -5.61 9.52
CA THR A 95 6.29 -5.92 9.30
C THR A 95 6.13 -6.86 8.11
N SER A 96 5.51 -8.03 8.36
CA SER A 96 5.20 -9.04 7.37
C SER A 96 3.71 -9.08 7.05
N ALA A 97 3.38 -8.91 5.75
CA ALA A 97 2.02 -9.09 5.22
C ALA A 97 1.91 -10.31 4.28
N ALA A 98 2.97 -11.10 4.14
CA ALA A 98 2.98 -12.21 3.20
C ALA A 98 2.30 -13.45 3.80
N ILE A 99 1.25 -13.92 3.13
CA ILE A 99 0.48 -15.12 3.50
C ILE A 99 1.05 -16.39 2.81
N ARG A 100 2.35 -16.41 2.57
CA ARG A 100 3.06 -17.53 1.93
C ARG A 100 4.44 -17.69 2.50
N ARG A 101 4.99 -18.89 2.35
CA ARG A 101 6.38 -19.16 2.74
C ARG A 101 7.34 -18.36 1.86
N HIS A 102 8.20 -17.59 2.49
CA HIS A 102 9.28 -16.87 1.82
C HIS A 102 10.34 -17.82 1.26
N SER A 103 11.03 -17.43 0.19
CA SER A 103 12.23 -18.12 -0.29
C SER A 103 13.38 -18.03 0.73
N ALA A 104 14.46 -18.78 0.52
CA ALA A 104 15.55 -18.94 1.49
C ALA A 104 16.16 -17.59 1.94
N TYR A 105 16.45 -16.70 0.98
CA TYR A 105 17.10 -15.43 1.28
C TYR A 105 16.24 -14.47 2.13
N PRO A 106 14.97 -14.14 1.78
CA PRO A 106 14.12 -13.38 2.69
C PRO A 106 13.92 -14.02 4.05
N ARG A 107 13.82 -15.36 4.14
CA ARG A 107 13.72 -16.05 5.44
C ARG A 107 14.94 -15.81 6.31
N TRP A 108 16.14 -15.87 5.70
CA TRP A 108 17.39 -15.57 6.41
C TRP A 108 17.40 -14.12 6.91
N LEU A 109 16.98 -13.15 6.08
CA LEU A 109 16.88 -11.75 6.53
C LEU A 109 15.89 -11.61 7.70
N ILE A 110 14.71 -12.21 7.60
CA ILE A 110 13.67 -12.14 8.63
C ILE A 110 14.13 -12.78 9.94
N SER A 111 14.87 -13.90 9.88
CA SER A 111 15.41 -14.54 11.09
C SER A 111 16.42 -13.67 11.86
N ARG A 112 16.94 -12.60 11.24
CA ARG A 112 17.86 -11.62 11.86
C ARG A 112 17.14 -10.44 12.48
N MET A 113 15.82 -10.34 12.38
CA MET A 113 15.04 -9.26 12.98
C MET A 113 14.93 -9.42 14.49
N ASP A 114 14.92 -8.33 15.24
CA ASP A 114 14.73 -8.36 16.70
C ASP A 114 13.25 -8.61 17.05
N ALA A 115 12.34 -8.15 16.21
CA ALA A 115 10.91 -8.40 16.34
C ALA A 115 10.22 -8.39 14.97
N VAL A 116 9.14 -9.16 14.84
CA VAL A 116 8.27 -9.17 13.68
C VAL A 116 6.84 -8.82 14.09
N ILE A 117 6.20 -7.95 13.32
CA ILE A 117 4.77 -7.67 13.37
C ILE A 117 4.16 -8.37 12.16
N ALA A 118 3.21 -9.29 12.38
CA ALA A 118 2.45 -9.90 11.29
C ALA A 118 1.12 -9.17 11.10
N THR A 119 0.64 -9.05 9.85
CA THR A 119 -0.63 -8.35 9.58
C THR A 119 -1.86 -9.25 9.67
N THR A 120 -1.65 -10.56 9.74
CA THR A 120 -2.71 -11.57 9.95
C THR A 120 -2.12 -12.77 10.70
N GLU A 121 -2.98 -13.57 11.34
CA GLU A 121 -2.58 -14.84 11.97
C GLU A 121 -1.94 -15.79 10.94
N LEU A 122 -2.48 -15.83 9.73
CA LEU A 122 -1.91 -16.63 8.66
C LEU A 122 -0.49 -16.16 8.29
N ALA A 123 -0.25 -14.86 8.19
CA ALA A 123 1.08 -14.32 7.94
C ALA A 123 2.06 -14.61 9.09
N ALA A 124 1.57 -14.63 10.33
CA ALA A 124 2.38 -14.97 11.50
C ALA A 124 2.94 -16.40 11.42
N GLY A 125 2.18 -17.34 10.88
CA GLY A 125 2.63 -18.74 10.71
C GLY A 125 3.81 -18.93 9.73
N PHE A 126 4.18 -17.90 8.95
CA PHE A 126 5.26 -17.99 7.98
C PHE A 126 6.56 -17.27 8.38
N VAL A 127 6.58 -16.61 9.54
CA VAL A 127 7.72 -15.81 10.00
C VAL A 127 8.07 -16.08 11.45
N PRO A 128 9.37 -16.03 11.84
CA PRO A 128 9.80 -16.17 13.22
C PRO A 128 9.67 -14.85 14.00
N HIS A 129 9.88 -14.91 15.31
CA HIS A 129 10.02 -13.75 16.22
C HIS A 129 8.79 -12.83 16.25
N VAL A 130 7.59 -13.36 15.97
CA VAL A 130 6.35 -12.60 15.99
C VAL A 130 6.07 -12.08 17.40
N ARG A 131 5.99 -10.77 17.55
CA ARG A 131 5.66 -10.10 18.82
C ARG A 131 4.19 -9.70 18.88
N ALA A 132 3.59 -9.42 17.74
CA ALA A 132 2.17 -9.05 17.65
C ALA A 132 1.61 -9.37 16.27
N VAL A 133 0.33 -9.67 16.23
CA VAL A 133 -0.48 -9.66 15.01
C VAL A 133 -1.31 -8.38 15.03
N VAL A 134 -1.03 -7.51 14.07
CA VAL A 134 -1.69 -6.20 13.95
C VAL A 134 -2.27 -6.08 12.55
N PRO A 135 -3.59 -6.24 12.38
CA PRO A 135 -4.26 -6.07 11.09
C PRO A 135 -4.04 -4.67 10.50
N HIS A 136 -4.18 -4.58 9.19
CA HIS A 136 -4.17 -3.27 8.55
C HIS A 136 -5.36 -2.43 9.03
N GLY A 137 -5.09 -1.23 9.51
CA GLY A 137 -6.10 -0.24 9.84
C GLY A 137 -6.51 0.58 8.62
N VAL A 138 -7.67 1.20 8.71
CA VAL A 138 -8.18 2.19 7.77
C VAL A 138 -8.25 3.55 8.46
N GLU A 139 -7.79 4.58 7.80
CA GLU A 139 -7.86 5.96 8.28
C GLU A 139 -9.26 6.53 8.01
N THR A 140 -10.17 6.32 8.97
CA THR A 140 -11.61 6.63 8.83
C THR A 140 -11.92 8.11 8.65
N SER A 141 -11.04 9.00 9.09
CA SER A 141 -11.13 10.44 8.81
C SER A 141 -10.95 10.76 7.32
N ARG A 142 -10.17 9.97 6.60
CA ARG A 142 -9.94 10.12 5.14
C ARG A 142 -10.93 9.30 4.32
N PHE A 143 -11.17 8.06 4.72
CA PHE A 143 -12.08 7.12 4.05
C PHE A 143 -13.43 7.09 4.79
N SER A 144 -14.18 8.15 4.68
CA SER A 144 -15.52 8.31 5.23
C SER A 144 -16.56 8.37 4.10
N PRO A 145 -17.79 7.91 4.31
CA PRO A 145 -18.86 8.06 3.34
C PRO A 145 -19.09 9.54 2.97
N ALA A 146 -19.51 9.79 1.73
CA ALA A 146 -19.99 11.12 1.36
C ALA A 146 -21.33 11.41 2.05
N PRO A 147 -21.59 12.65 2.48
CA PRO A 147 -22.93 13.04 2.96
C PRO A 147 -24.00 12.83 1.89
N ASP A 148 -23.66 13.10 0.65
CA ASP A 148 -24.48 12.82 -0.54
C ASP A 148 -23.59 12.15 -1.61
N ARG A 149 -23.75 10.83 -1.77
CA ARG A 149 -23.02 10.06 -2.77
C ARG A 149 -23.40 10.44 -4.20
N ALA A 150 -24.69 10.80 -4.45
CA ALA A 150 -25.13 11.15 -5.80
C ALA A 150 -24.49 12.46 -6.24
N ALA A 151 -24.45 13.46 -5.35
CA ALA A 151 -23.72 14.70 -5.60
C ALA A 151 -22.22 14.46 -5.82
N ALA A 152 -21.59 13.62 -4.99
CA ALA A 152 -20.19 13.23 -5.16
C ALA A 152 -19.93 12.52 -6.49
N TRP A 153 -20.85 11.65 -6.95
CA TRP A 153 -20.74 11.02 -8.26
C TRP A 153 -20.84 12.03 -9.41
N ALA A 154 -21.78 12.96 -9.32
CA ALA A 154 -21.94 13.98 -10.34
C ALA A 154 -20.68 14.84 -10.53
N THR A 155 -19.87 15.07 -9.49
CA THR A 155 -18.61 15.82 -9.62
C THR A 155 -17.53 15.08 -10.39
N THR A 156 -17.64 13.75 -10.56
CA THR A 156 -16.65 12.96 -11.33
C THR A 156 -16.72 13.19 -12.83
N GLY A 157 -17.87 13.69 -13.34
CA GLY A 157 -18.14 13.84 -14.76
C GLY A 157 -18.34 12.51 -15.52
N TYR A 158 -18.35 11.37 -14.83
CA TYR A 158 -18.60 10.06 -15.48
C TYR A 158 -20.10 9.86 -15.73
N PRO A 159 -20.46 9.05 -16.75
CA PRO A 159 -21.84 8.82 -17.11
C PRO A 159 -22.62 8.03 -16.05
N GLY A 160 -23.95 8.08 -16.13
CA GLY A 160 -24.86 7.36 -15.23
C GLY A 160 -24.96 7.96 -13.83
N LYS A 161 -25.53 7.20 -12.90
CA LYS A 161 -25.76 7.59 -11.50
C LYS A 161 -25.02 6.70 -10.49
N HIS A 162 -24.51 5.57 -10.93
CA HIS A 162 -23.91 4.53 -10.08
C HIS A 162 -22.55 4.11 -10.62
N GLY A 163 -21.49 4.46 -9.93
CA GLY A 163 -20.15 3.98 -10.21
C GLY A 163 -19.88 2.65 -9.51
N ILE A 164 -19.50 1.63 -10.27
CA ILE A 164 -19.06 0.34 -9.76
C ILE A 164 -17.60 0.18 -10.17
N ALA A 165 -16.67 0.03 -9.21
CA ALA A 165 -15.26 0.05 -9.51
C ALA A 165 -14.50 -1.18 -9.02
N THR A 166 -13.46 -1.57 -9.75
CA THR A 166 -12.34 -2.34 -9.24
C THR A 166 -11.11 -1.43 -9.15
N ILE A 167 -10.35 -1.54 -8.05
CA ILE A 167 -9.22 -0.67 -7.74
C ILE A 167 -7.95 -1.49 -7.51
N GLY A 168 -6.95 -1.28 -8.36
CA GLY A 168 -5.67 -1.96 -8.20
C GLY A 168 -4.87 -2.04 -9.49
N ARG A 169 -3.70 -2.68 -9.44
CA ARG A 169 -2.93 -2.95 -10.67
C ARG A 169 -3.72 -3.86 -11.58
N ILE A 170 -3.81 -3.48 -12.86
CA ILE A 170 -4.50 -4.27 -13.89
C ILE A 170 -3.58 -5.42 -14.29
N ARG A 171 -3.91 -6.63 -13.86
CA ARG A 171 -3.20 -7.88 -14.17
C ARG A 171 -4.07 -9.09 -13.81
N PRO A 172 -3.83 -10.27 -14.41
CA PRO A 172 -4.69 -11.45 -14.24
C PRO A 172 -4.91 -11.83 -12.76
N GLU A 173 -3.88 -11.82 -11.93
CA GLU A 173 -4.00 -12.25 -10.52
C GLU A 173 -4.82 -11.30 -9.63
N LYS A 174 -5.24 -10.16 -10.19
CA LYS A 174 -6.14 -9.23 -9.50
C LYS A 174 -7.61 -9.41 -9.84
N GLY A 175 -7.92 -10.32 -10.76
CA GLY A 175 -9.30 -10.62 -11.12
C GLY A 175 -10.01 -9.52 -11.92
N THR A 176 -9.24 -8.62 -12.56
CA THR A 176 -9.81 -7.53 -13.38
C THR A 176 -10.65 -8.09 -14.55
N ASP A 177 -10.27 -9.25 -15.10
CA ASP A 177 -11.04 -9.99 -16.11
C ASP A 177 -12.41 -10.41 -15.59
N ARG A 178 -12.47 -10.96 -14.38
CA ARG A 178 -13.72 -11.38 -13.73
C ARG A 178 -14.63 -10.19 -13.46
N PHE A 179 -14.06 -9.05 -13.05
CA PHE A 179 -14.82 -7.81 -12.90
C PHE A 179 -15.42 -7.38 -14.25
N VAL A 180 -14.62 -7.37 -15.31
CA VAL A 180 -15.11 -7.01 -16.67
C VAL A 180 -16.20 -7.96 -17.12
N ASP A 181 -16.04 -9.27 -16.92
CA ASP A 181 -17.05 -10.26 -17.29
C ASP A 181 -18.38 -10.03 -16.56
N ALA A 182 -18.32 -9.84 -15.25
CA ALA A 182 -19.50 -9.54 -14.45
C ALA A 182 -20.19 -8.24 -14.89
N MET A 183 -19.41 -7.20 -15.19
CA MET A 183 -19.98 -5.92 -15.61
C MET A 183 -20.58 -5.98 -17.04
N ILE A 184 -20.05 -6.80 -17.94
CA ILE A 184 -20.66 -7.05 -19.25
C ILE A 184 -22.07 -7.66 -19.10
N GLU A 185 -22.29 -8.50 -18.09
CA GLU A 185 -23.61 -9.08 -17.80
C GLU A 185 -24.55 -8.13 -17.06
N VAL A 186 -24.01 -7.26 -16.21
CA VAL A 186 -24.76 -6.37 -15.31
C VAL A 186 -25.20 -5.09 -16.00
N LEU A 187 -24.30 -4.42 -16.73
CA LEU A 187 -24.56 -3.09 -17.30
C LEU A 187 -25.77 -3.03 -18.24
N PRO A 188 -26.06 -4.03 -19.10
CA PRO A 188 -27.26 -4.00 -19.93
C PRO A 188 -28.58 -3.95 -19.14
N LYS A 189 -28.56 -4.47 -17.90
CA LYS A 189 -29.73 -4.50 -17.01
C LYS A 189 -29.87 -3.25 -16.13
N HIS A 190 -28.83 -2.42 -16.08
CA HIS A 190 -28.74 -1.24 -15.20
C HIS A 190 -28.27 -0.02 -15.99
N ALA A 191 -29.19 0.65 -16.69
CA ALA A 191 -28.88 1.74 -17.61
C ALA A 191 -28.09 2.90 -16.94
N ASP A 192 -28.30 3.16 -15.67
CA ASP A 192 -27.65 4.24 -14.90
C ASP A 192 -26.33 3.84 -14.23
N ALA A 193 -25.82 2.62 -14.49
CA ALA A 193 -24.55 2.15 -13.91
C ALA A 193 -23.37 2.33 -14.86
N THR A 194 -22.21 2.63 -14.34
CA THR A 194 -20.92 2.75 -15.06
C THR A 194 -19.86 1.93 -14.34
N ALA A 195 -19.11 1.12 -15.09
CA ALA A 195 -17.99 0.36 -14.57
C ALA A 195 -16.69 1.16 -14.65
N LEU A 196 -15.89 1.13 -13.59
CA LEU A 196 -14.57 1.78 -13.55
C LEU A 196 -13.48 0.75 -13.26
N VAL A 197 -12.45 0.75 -14.10
CA VAL A 197 -11.24 -0.03 -13.86
C VAL A 197 -10.13 0.96 -13.48
N ILE A 198 -9.95 1.15 -12.17
CA ILE A 198 -9.03 2.14 -11.60
C ILE A 198 -7.68 1.48 -11.31
N GLY A 199 -6.66 1.96 -12.01
CA GLY A 199 -5.29 1.48 -11.85
C GLY A 199 -4.53 1.44 -13.16
N ARG A 200 -3.32 0.89 -13.11
CA ARG A 200 -2.43 0.83 -14.26
C ARG A 200 -1.99 -0.60 -14.53
N ALA A 201 -1.94 -0.97 -15.81
CA ALA A 201 -1.20 -2.12 -16.27
C ALA A 201 0.30 -1.80 -16.30
N ALA A 202 1.15 -2.71 -15.84
CA ALA A 202 2.58 -2.62 -16.08
C ALA A 202 2.88 -3.09 -17.53
N LYS A 203 4.04 -2.73 -18.07
CA LYS A 203 4.41 -3.07 -19.45
C LYS A 203 4.17 -4.56 -19.83
N PRO A 204 4.47 -5.55 -18.96
CA PRO A 204 4.14 -6.95 -19.26
C PRO A 204 2.64 -7.27 -19.31
N ASP A 205 1.80 -6.44 -18.69
CA ASP A 205 0.35 -6.66 -18.56
C ASP A 205 -0.46 -5.83 -19.59
N GLU A 206 0.19 -5.09 -20.50
CA GLU A 206 -0.48 -4.24 -21.50
C GLU A 206 -1.34 -5.06 -22.47
N THR A 207 -0.88 -6.24 -22.90
CA THR A 207 -1.66 -7.16 -23.74
C THR A 207 -2.96 -7.56 -23.03
N PHE A 208 -2.87 -7.94 -21.76
CA PHE A 208 -4.05 -8.27 -20.95
C PHE A 208 -5.05 -7.10 -20.87
N LEU A 209 -4.57 -5.87 -20.68
CA LEU A 209 -5.45 -4.69 -20.68
C LEU A 209 -6.15 -4.48 -22.04
N ASN A 210 -5.42 -4.69 -23.14
CA ASN A 210 -5.98 -4.53 -24.48
C ASN A 210 -7.02 -5.62 -24.76
N ASP A 211 -6.79 -6.87 -24.36
CA ASP A 211 -7.75 -7.96 -24.46
C ASP A 211 -9.06 -7.65 -23.71
N LEU A 212 -8.96 -7.01 -22.53
CA LEU A 212 -10.13 -6.56 -21.77
C LEU A 212 -10.90 -5.47 -22.52
N ARG A 213 -10.23 -4.50 -23.13
CA ARG A 213 -10.86 -3.44 -23.92
C ARG A 213 -11.56 -4.01 -25.17
N ASP A 214 -10.91 -4.93 -25.86
CA ASP A 214 -11.48 -5.60 -27.03
C ASP A 214 -12.74 -6.40 -26.66
N LYS A 215 -12.73 -7.04 -25.49
CA LYS A 215 -13.89 -7.77 -24.97
C LYS A 215 -15.06 -6.83 -24.68
N ILE A 216 -14.80 -5.69 -24.08
CA ILE A 216 -15.81 -4.65 -23.79
C ILE A 216 -16.37 -4.08 -25.10
N ALA A 217 -15.51 -3.81 -26.10
CA ALA A 217 -15.93 -3.30 -27.39
C ALA A 217 -16.82 -4.32 -28.16
N LYS A 218 -16.48 -5.61 -28.12
CA LYS A 218 -17.31 -6.69 -28.69
C LYS A 218 -18.69 -6.82 -28.04
N ALA A 219 -18.81 -6.37 -26.78
CA ALA A 219 -20.08 -6.34 -26.05
C ALA A 219 -20.86 -5.03 -26.26
N ASP A 220 -20.36 -4.09 -27.08
CA ASP A 220 -20.94 -2.77 -27.34
C ASP A 220 -21.17 -1.94 -26.05
N LEU A 221 -20.20 -2.02 -25.12
CA LEU A 221 -20.26 -1.35 -23.81
C LEU A 221 -19.14 -0.35 -23.59
N THR A 222 -18.44 0.09 -24.63
CA THR A 222 -17.27 0.99 -24.51
C THR A 222 -17.61 2.27 -23.74
N ASP A 223 -18.77 2.87 -23.98
CA ASP A 223 -19.21 4.10 -23.31
C ASP A 223 -19.65 3.89 -21.85
N ARG A 224 -19.74 2.64 -21.42
CA ARG A 224 -20.17 2.24 -20.07
C ARG A 224 -19.00 1.78 -19.20
N PHE A 225 -17.79 1.70 -19.76
CA PHE A 225 -16.56 1.41 -19.03
C PHE A 225 -15.61 2.60 -19.05
N VAL A 226 -15.11 2.97 -17.90
CA VAL A 226 -14.15 4.05 -17.75
C VAL A 226 -12.83 3.47 -17.21
N PHE A 227 -11.73 3.86 -17.84
CA PHE A 227 -10.37 3.52 -17.42
C PHE A 227 -9.63 4.81 -17.04
N PRO A 228 -9.80 5.33 -15.82
CA PRO A 228 -9.19 6.61 -15.42
C PRO A 228 -7.68 6.54 -15.29
N GLY A 229 -7.11 5.33 -15.30
CA GLY A 229 -5.72 5.13 -14.99
C GLY A 229 -5.45 5.06 -13.49
N GLU A 230 -4.22 5.36 -13.08
CA GLU A 230 -3.83 5.39 -11.67
C GLU A 230 -4.27 6.72 -11.03
N ILE A 231 -5.09 6.63 -10.00
CA ILE A 231 -5.52 7.78 -9.20
C ILE A 231 -4.51 7.99 -8.06
N ALA A 232 -4.11 9.23 -7.82
CA ALA A 232 -3.20 9.56 -6.74
C ALA A 232 -3.79 9.14 -5.38
N SER A 233 -2.93 8.67 -4.48
CA SER A 233 -3.38 8.20 -3.15
C SER A 233 -4.06 9.31 -2.32
N THR A 234 -3.80 10.58 -2.63
CA THR A 234 -4.46 11.75 -2.03
C THR A 234 -5.88 11.99 -2.55
N GLU A 235 -6.16 11.60 -3.80
CA GLU A 235 -7.44 11.77 -4.49
C GLU A 235 -8.34 10.54 -4.38
N LEU A 236 -7.74 9.38 -4.08
CA LEU A 236 -8.48 8.11 -3.98
C LEU A 236 -9.64 8.15 -2.98
N PRO A 237 -9.55 8.77 -1.80
CA PRO A 237 -10.68 8.89 -0.89
C PRO A 237 -11.90 9.59 -1.50
N GLU A 238 -11.69 10.68 -2.24
CA GLU A 238 -12.78 11.40 -2.93
C GLU A 238 -13.43 10.54 -4.00
N MET A 239 -12.62 9.85 -4.81
CA MET A 239 -13.14 8.91 -5.79
C MET A 239 -13.98 7.81 -5.11
N MET A 240 -13.48 7.21 -4.03
CA MET A 240 -14.20 6.15 -3.30
C MET A 240 -15.52 6.62 -2.69
N ARG A 241 -15.61 7.88 -2.25
CA ARG A 241 -16.85 8.49 -1.76
C ARG A 241 -17.94 8.58 -2.84
N ALA A 242 -17.54 8.75 -4.09
CA ALA A 242 -18.45 8.86 -5.24
C ALA A 242 -19.00 7.50 -5.70
N LEU A 243 -18.28 6.40 -5.43
CA LEU A 243 -18.65 5.07 -5.90
C LEU A 243 -19.85 4.49 -5.14
N SER A 244 -20.67 3.73 -5.84
CA SER A 244 -21.78 2.94 -5.27
C SER A 244 -21.28 1.59 -4.73
N LEU A 245 -20.25 1.02 -5.39
CA LEU A 245 -19.70 -0.29 -5.06
C LEU A 245 -18.23 -0.35 -5.45
N VAL A 246 -17.42 -0.98 -4.63
CA VAL A 246 -16.04 -1.39 -4.94
C VAL A 246 -15.92 -2.90 -4.80
N VAL A 247 -15.33 -3.54 -5.83
CA VAL A 247 -15.16 -5.00 -5.95
C VAL A 247 -13.68 -5.36 -5.91
#